data_65272b91548f18419b085b4eeba59e90
#
_entry.id   65272b91548f18419b085b4eeba59e90
#
_cell.length_a   1.000
_cell.length_b   1.000
_cell.length_c   1.000
_cell.angle_alpha   90.00
_cell.angle_beta   90.00
_cell.angle_gamma   90.00
#
_symmetry.space_group_name_H-M   'P 1'
#
loop_
_entity.id
_entity.type
_entity.pdbx_description
1 polymer ?
#
loop_
_entity_poly.entity_id
_entity_poly.type
_entity_poly.pdbx_seq_one_letter_code
_entity_poly.pdbx_strand_id
1 'polypeptide(L)'
;MVPALCRVIAMGLLMGGILLAPNAGMSEDRLAPADRMWRQLIREAQALGLPTKFLAAVPPSFVQFEFDDLHRYAAEYHPEEHRMVLNRALSFNGAGATLRPLGRLTHTQIETLYHELFHAYIDYLVTAAQASPEQVPDPVLAFARVQQGCHYGAVLITPVAQRKGDTEERFLTEQESWEALNETWAVFVGWAVWNQLELTSSTGRSIQKPGKNQDEWIRRLKQADREGILHGYYEPEDSGERAIARKRYLAPASRLSEPEATILMKDVLEFSPSLLARARGALSSSGDEAERHGQCV
;
A
#
# COMPACT_ATOMS: atom_id res chain seq x y z
N MET A 1 -66.53 -59.76 -15.02
CA MET A 1 -66.00 -60.97 -14.37
C MET A 1 -64.63 -61.24 -14.91
N VAL A 2 -63.62 -61.16 -14.18
CA VAL A 2 -62.20 -61.46 -14.32
C VAL A 2 -61.37 -60.43 -13.56
N PRO A 3 -60.57 -60.81 -12.59
CA PRO A 3 -59.88 -59.86 -11.72
C PRO A 3 -58.50 -59.39 -12.31
N ALA A 4 -58.21 -58.18 -12.01
CA ALA A 4 -56.98 -57.51 -12.37
C ALA A 4 -55.84 -57.90 -11.39
N LEU A 5 -54.74 -58.33 -11.95
CA LEU A 5 -53.48 -58.66 -11.26
C LEU A 5 -52.68 -57.36 -10.98
N CYS A 6 -52.46 -57.08 -9.69
CA CYS A 6 -51.65 -55.95 -9.27
C CYS A 6 -50.17 -56.37 -9.30
N ARG A 7 -49.33 -55.72 -10.17
CA ARG A 7 -47.88 -55.86 -10.14
C ARG A 7 -47.26 -54.72 -9.33
N VAL A 8 -46.66 -55.05 -8.22
CA VAL A 8 -45.85 -54.17 -7.41
C VAL A 8 -44.48 -54.07 -8.07
N ILE A 9 -44.13 -52.85 -8.50
CA ILE A 9 -42.77 -52.52 -8.96
C ILE A 9 -42.04 -51.95 -7.75
N ALA A 10 -41.06 -52.70 -7.26
CA ALA A 10 -40.12 -52.22 -6.23
C ALA A 10 -39.10 -51.30 -6.89
N MET A 11 -39.16 -50.02 -6.54
CA MET A 11 -38.23 -48.99 -6.97
C MET A 11 -37.06 -48.91 -5.97
N GLY A 12 -35.93 -49.51 -6.34
CA GLY A 12 -34.69 -49.45 -5.56
C GLY A 12 -34.08 -48.04 -5.59
N LEU A 13 -34.04 -47.38 -4.41
CA LEU A 13 -33.29 -46.15 -4.20
C LEU A 13 -31.80 -46.45 -4.14
N LEU A 14 -31.07 -46.16 -5.21
CA LEU A 14 -29.62 -46.06 -5.22
C LEU A 14 -29.22 -44.72 -4.58
N MET A 15 -28.87 -44.75 -3.30
CA MET A 15 -28.16 -43.66 -2.65
C MET A 15 -26.74 -43.55 -3.23
N GLY A 16 -26.56 -42.68 -4.23
CA GLY A 16 -25.25 -42.27 -4.70
C GLY A 16 -24.60 -41.36 -3.64
N GLY A 17 -23.73 -41.94 -2.83
CA GLY A 17 -22.86 -41.18 -1.93
C GLY A 17 -21.90 -40.33 -2.76
N ILE A 18 -22.12 -39.00 -2.80
CA ILE A 18 -21.15 -38.03 -3.29
C ILE A 18 -20.00 -38.01 -2.29
N LEU A 19 -18.94 -38.74 -2.58
CA LEU A 19 -17.64 -38.57 -1.92
C LEU A 19 -17.14 -37.17 -2.27
N LEU A 20 -17.38 -36.20 -1.38
CA LEU A 20 -16.67 -34.94 -1.37
C LEU A 20 -15.18 -35.26 -1.15
N ALA A 21 -14.40 -35.28 -2.23
CA ALA A 21 -12.96 -35.34 -2.13
C ALA A 21 -12.53 -34.13 -1.26
N PRO A 22 -11.72 -34.34 -0.21
CA PRO A 22 -11.16 -33.21 0.53
C PRO A 22 -10.33 -32.39 -0.50
N ASN A 23 -10.61 -31.08 -0.61
CA ASN A 23 -9.76 -30.16 -1.32
C ASN A 23 -8.35 -30.40 -0.79
N ALA A 24 -7.51 -31.04 -1.63
CA ALA A 24 -6.11 -31.23 -1.34
C ALA A 24 -5.50 -29.82 -1.30
N GLY A 25 -5.39 -29.25 -0.09
CA GLY A 25 -4.63 -28.05 0.13
C GLY A 25 -3.26 -28.28 -0.51
N MET A 26 -2.92 -27.47 -1.50
CA MET A 26 -1.58 -27.54 -2.10
C MET A 26 -0.58 -27.36 -0.95
N SER A 27 0.26 -28.35 -0.75
CA SER A 27 1.33 -28.28 0.25
C SER A 27 2.18 -27.03 -0.02
N GLU A 28 2.43 -26.21 0.98
CA GLU A 28 3.26 -24.98 0.87
C GLU A 28 4.63 -25.26 0.24
N ASP A 29 5.15 -26.48 0.38
CA ASP A 29 6.42 -26.92 -0.22
C ASP A 29 6.42 -26.98 -1.75
N ARG A 30 5.24 -26.95 -2.38
CA ARG A 30 5.11 -26.95 -3.85
C ARG A 30 5.00 -25.56 -4.46
N LEU A 31 4.89 -24.53 -3.61
CA LEU A 31 4.81 -23.12 -4.07
C LEU A 31 6.18 -22.61 -4.52
N ALA A 32 6.19 -21.72 -5.51
CA ALA A 32 7.40 -20.98 -5.88
C ALA A 32 7.94 -20.17 -4.68
N PRO A 33 9.25 -19.92 -4.59
CA PRO A 33 9.83 -19.16 -3.47
C PRO A 33 9.18 -17.79 -3.27
N ALA A 34 8.89 -17.05 -4.34
CA ALA A 34 8.22 -15.75 -4.29
C ALA A 34 6.81 -15.86 -3.69
N ASP A 35 6.02 -16.87 -4.11
CA ASP A 35 4.68 -17.11 -3.58
C ASP A 35 4.69 -17.41 -2.08
N ARG A 36 5.69 -18.17 -1.62
CA ARG A 36 5.85 -18.46 -0.19
C ARG A 36 6.15 -17.20 0.61
N MET A 37 7.07 -16.36 0.11
CA MET A 37 7.48 -15.13 0.78
C MET A 37 6.33 -14.13 0.86
N TRP A 38 5.59 -13.92 -0.24
CA TRP A 38 4.42 -13.04 -0.26
C TRP A 38 3.35 -13.49 0.74
N ARG A 39 3.02 -14.79 0.75
CA ARG A 39 2.06 -15.35 1.71
C ARG A 39 2.55 -15.27 3.16
N GLN A 40 3.85 -15.46 3.38
CA GLN A 40 4.45 -15.27 4.69
C GLN A 40 4.30 -13.82 5.18
N LEU A 41 4.63 -12.83 4.34
CA LEU A 41 4.44 -11.41 4.65
C LEU A 41 3.01 -11.10 5.09
N ILE A 42 2.02 -11.57 4.33
CA ILE A 42 0.60 -11.35 4.68
C ILE A 42 0.27 -11.97 6.04
N ARG A 43 0.63 -13.23 6.29
CA ARG A 43 0.33 -13.89 7.58
C ARG A 43 0.98 -13.17 8.76
N GLU A 44 2.23 -12.77 8.62
CA GLU A 44 2.96 -12.08 9.69
C GLU A 44 2.45 -10.66 9.92
N ALA A 45 2.08 -9.95 8.86
CA ALA A 45 1.43 -8.66 8.94
C ALA A 45 0.09 -8.75 9.68
N GLN A 46 -0.74 -9.77 9.37
CA GLN A 46 -1.99 -10.05 10.09
C GLN A 46 -1.75 -10.33 11.57
N ALA A 47 -0.72 -11.10 11.90
CA ALA A 47 -0.37 -11.39 13.29
C ALA A 47 0.05 -10.14 14.08
N LEU A 48 0.62 -9.13 13.41
CA LEU A 48 0.94 -7.83 13.98
C LEU A 48 -0.23 -6.83 13.94
N GLY A 49 -1.38 -7.23 13.38
CA GLY A 49 -2.54 -6.35 13.20
C GLY A 49 -2.31 -5.22 12.18
N LEU A 50 -1.40 -5.43 11.23
CA LEU A 50 -1.11 -4.48 10.17
C LEU A 50 -2.07 -4.62 8.98
N PRO A 51 -2.22 -3.60 8.13
CA PRO A 51 -3.07 -3.66 6.93
C PRO A 51 -2.59 -4.74 5.97
N THR A 52 -3.51 -5.54 5.44
CA THR A 52 -3.17 -6.65 4.54
C THR A 52 -4.08 -6.78 3.32
N LYS A 53 -5.18 -6.04 3.26
CA LYS A 53 -6.13 -6.12 2.15
C LYS A 53 -5.48 -5.81 0.80
N PHE A 54 -4.71 -4.72 0.74
CA PHE A 54 -4.01 -4.33 -0.47
C PHE A 54 -2.92 -5.34 -0.87
N LEU A 55 -2.25 -5.96 0.11
CA LEU A 55 -1.30 -7.04 -0.15
C LEU A 55 -1.99 -8.30 -0.69
N ALA A 56 -3.17 -8.62 -0.14
CA ALA A 56 -3.94 -9.78 -0.58
C ALA A 56 -4.56 -9.60 -1.98
N ALA A 57 -4.68 -8.37 -2.47
CA ALA A 57 -5.13 -8.07 -3.82
C ALA A 57 -4.06 -8.41 -4.88
N VAL A 58 -2.77 -8.35 -4.51
CA VAL A 58 -1.66 -8.66 -5.42
C VAL A 58 -1.46 -10.17 -5.52
N PRO A 59 -1.46 -10.75 -6.72
CA PRO A 59 -1.14 -12.17 -6.89
C PRO A 59 0.28 -12.47 -6.38
N PRO A 60 0.49 -13.54 -5.61
CA PRO A 60 1.81 -13.86 -5.05
C PRO A 60 2.93 -14.01 -6.08
N SER A 61 2.59 -14.41 -7.31
CA SER A 61 3.53 -14.55 -8.43
C SER A 61 3.85 -13.25 -9.16
N PHE A 62 3.17 -12.14 -8.83
CA PHE A 62 3.39 -10.85 -9.49
C PHE A 62 4.72 -10.23 -9.10
N VAL A 63 5.10 -10.36 -7.82
CA VAL A 63 6.33 -9.75 -7.28
C VAL A 63 7.45 -10.77 -7.21
N GLN A 64 8.58 -10.47 -7.82
CA GLN A 64 9.82 -11.24 -7.70
C GLN A 64 10.65 -10.68 -6.55
N PHE A 65 11.08 -11.54 -5.61
CA PHE A 65 11.90 -11.13 -4.48
C PHE A 65 13.37 -11.44 -4.71
N GLU A 66 14.21 -10.46 -4.42
CA GLU A 66 15.66 -10.56 -4.42
C GLU A 66 16.26 -10.02 -3.13
N PHE A 67 17.43 -10.49 -2.72
CA PHE A 67 18.18 -9.95 -1.58
C PHE A 67 19.51 -9.40 -2.06
N ASP A 68 19.75 -8.11 -1.80
CA ASP A 68 21.01 -7.46 -2.12
C ASP A 68 21.47 -6.51 -1.01
N ASP A 69 22.66 -5.96 -1.12
CA ASP A 69 23.19 -4.96 -0.20
C ASP A 69 22.73 -3.56 -0.61
N LEU A 70 21.63 -3.11 -0.02
CA LEU A 70 21.05 -1.79 -0.25
C LEU A 70 21.69 -0.70 0.62
N HIS A 71 22.80 -0.98 1.31
CA HIS A 71 23.52 -0.06 2.20
C HIS A 71 22.63 0.60 3.26
N ARG A 72 21.76 1.55 2.87
CA ARG A 72 20.97 2.39 3.80
C ARG A 72 19.48 2.06 3.82
N TYR A 73 18.98 1.37 2.79
CA TYR A 73 17.54 1.09 2.65
C TYR A 73 17.22 -0.33 3.09
N ALA A 74 16.03 -0.53 3.64
CA ALA A 74 15.55 -1.85 4.02
C ALA A 74 15.01 -2.62 2.80
N ALA A 75 14.38 -1.93 1.86
CA ALA A 75 13.82 -2.48 0.64
C ALA A 75 13.83 -1.42 -0.48
N GLU A 76 13.63 -1.86 -1.73
CA GLU A 76 13.47 -1.04 -2.92
C GLU A 76 12.61 -1.82 -3.93
N TYR A 77 11.63 -1.16 -4.57
CA TYR A 77 10.77 -1.77 -5.59
C TYR A 77 11.08 -1.23 -6.98
N HIS A 78 11.20 -2.14 -7.96
CA HIS A 78 11.45 -1.83 -9.38
C HIS A 78 10.24 -2.23 -10.22
N PRO A 79 9.37 -1.28 -10.61
CA PRO A 79 8.10 -1.59 -11.28
C PRO A 79 8.29 -2.19 -12.67
N GLU A 80 9.33 -1.80 -13.42
CA GLU A 80 9.59 -2.35 -14.77
C GLU A 80 9.86 -3.85 -14.79
N GLU A 81 10.31 -4.40 -13.66
CA GLU A 81 10.64 -5.82 -13.49
C GLU A 81 9.71 -6.52 -12.50
N HIS A 82 8.74 -5.82 -11.92
CA HIS A 82 7.92 -6.29 -10.79
C HIS A 82 8.78 -6.88 -9.66
N ARG A 83 9.93 -6.26 -9.37
CA ARG A 83 10.98 -6.80 -8.51
C ARG A 83 11.09 -6.01 -7.20
N MET A 84 10.99 -6.76 -6.09
CA MET A 84 11.24 -6.26 -4.73
C MET A 84 12.64 -6.67 -4.29
N VAL A 85 13.55 -5.72 -4.19
CA VAL A 85 14.88 -5.95 -3.63
C VAL A 85 14.83 -5.69 -2.13
N LEU A 86 15.17 -6.69 -1.34
CA LEU A 86 15.24 -6.62 0.11
C LEU A 86 16.71 -6.56 0.55
N ASN A 87 17.02 -5.70 1.52
CA ASN A 87 18.36 -5.66 2.08
C ASN A 87 18.73 -7.02 2.71
N ARG A 88 19.94 -7.52 2.44
CA ARG A 88 20.45 -8.76 3.02
C ARG A 88 20.39 -8.77 4.55
N ALA A 89 20.48 -7.62 5.20
CA ALA A 89 20.28 -7.50 6.64
C ALA A 89 18.88 -7.94 7.11
N LEU A 90 17.89 -7.97 6.23
CA LEU A 90 16.53 -8.49 6.50
C LEU A 90 16.43 -9.99 6.29
N SER A 91 17.44 -10.65 5.73
CA SER A 91 17.43 -12.11 5.55
C SER A 91 17.59 -12.83 6.88
N PHE A 92 16.90 -13.97 7.00
CA PHE A 92 17.01 -14.85 8.17
C PHE A 92 18.40 -15.49 8.28
N ASN A 93 19.04 -15.75 7.14
CA ASN A 93 20.38 -16.33 7.07
C ASN A 93 21.23 -15.58 6.04
N GLY A 94 22.54 -15.66 6.15
CA GLY A 94 23.47 -15.02 5.22
C GLY A 94 23.38 -15.50 3.77
N ALA A 95 22.63 -16.57 3.49
CA ALA A 95 22.37 -17.05 2.13
C ALA A 95 21.33 -16.22 1.37
N GLY A 96 20.60 -15.31 2.07
CA GLY A 96 19.76 -14.29 1.43
C GLY A 96 18.53 -14.80 0.70
N ALA A 97 17.90 -15.91 1.17
CA ALA A 97 16.75 -16.48 0.47
C ALA A 97 15.43 -16.39 1.23
N THR A 98 15.44 -15.95 2.47
CA THR A 98 14.25 -15.97 3.35
C THR A 98 14.22 -14.72 4.21
N LEU A 99 13.11 -14.01 4.18
CA LEU A 99 12.89 -12.83 5.01
C LEU A 99 12.80 -13.23 6.49
N ARG A 100 13.39 -12.43 7.37
CA ARG A 100 13.16 -12.55 8.82
C ARG A 100 11.69 -12.33 9.12
N PRO A 101 11.16 -12.98 10.18
CA PRO A 101 9.82 -12.66 10.67
C PRO A 101 9.64 -11.17 10.93
N LEU A 102 8.53 -10.56 10.49
CA LEU A 102 8.26 -9.14 10.64
C LEU A 102 8.36 -8.67 12.10
N GLY A 103 7.96 -9.51 13.06
CA GLY A 103 8.09 -9.20 14.49
C GLY A 103 9.54 -9.13 15.00
N ARG A 104 10.54 -9.42 14.16
CA ARG A 104 11.98 -9.27 14.44
C ARG A 104 12.62 -8.12 13.68
N LEU A 105 11.88 -7.42 12.86
CA LEU A 105 12.30 -6.20 12.18
C LEU A 105 12.05 -4.99 13.07
N THR A 106 12.83 -3.94 12.87
CA THR A 106 12.54 -2.64 13.51
C THR A 106 11.32 -2.00 12.87
N HIS A 107 10.64 -1.11 13.58
CA HIS A 107 9.49 -0.38 13.03
C HIS A 107 9.86 0.41 11.77
N THR A 108 11.05 1.00 11.70
CA THR A 108 11.55 1.69 10.51
C THR A 108 11.77 0.73 9.33
N GLN A 109 12.25 -0.49 9.58
CA GLN A 109 12.37 -1.49 8.51
C GLN A 109 11.01 -1.93 7.97
N ILE A 110 10.01 -2.06 8.85
CA ILE A 110 8.63 -2.38 8.44
C ILE A 110 8.00 -1.19 7.71
N GLU A 111 8.24 0.04 8.16
CA GLU A 111 7.84 1.27 7.48
C GLU A 111 8.31 1.28 6.03
N THR A 112 9.64 1.13 5.81
CA THR A 112 10.22 1.07 4.47
C THR A 112 9.64 -0.08 3.66
N LEU A 113 9.50 -1.26 4.26
CA LEU A 113 8.91 -2.41 3.57
C LEU A 113 7.46 -2.13 3.11
N TYR A 114 6.64 -1.48 3.95
CA TYR A 114 5.27 -1.12 3.58
C TYR A 114 5.20 -0.01 2.52
N HIS A 115 6.15 0.90 2.52
CA HIS A 115 6.32 1.87 1.44
C HIS A 115 6.53 1.16 0.10
N GLU A 116 7.47 0.23 0.03
CA GLU A 116 7.79 -0.51 -1.19
C GLU A 116 6.67 -1.51 -1.59
N LEU A 117 6.02 -2.15 -0.62
CA LEU A 117 4.86 -3.01 -0.86
C LEU A 117 3.68 -2.23 -1.44
N PHE A 118 3.54 -0.95 -1.10
CA PHE A 118 2.54 -0.08 -1.69
C PHE A 118 2.86 0.22 -3.16
N HIS A 119 4.12 0.46 -3.52
CA HIS A 119 4.53 0.57 -4.93
C HIS A 119 4.18 -0.69 -5.73
N ALA A 120 4.44 -1.88 -5.17
CA ALA A 120 4.06 -3.14 -5.81
C ALA A 120 2.54 -3.29 -6.01
N TYR A 121 1.74 -2.81 -5.06
CA TYR A 121 0.28 -2.80 -5.19
C TYR A 121 -0.19 -1.87 -6.30
N ILE A 122 0.30 -0.63 -6.35
CA ILE A 122 -0.08 0.34 -7.40
C ILE A 122 0.35 -0.15 -8.78
N ASP A 123 1.55 -0.71 -8.90
CA ASP A 123 2.05 -1.31 -10.14
C ASP A 123 1.15 -2.47 -10.61
N TYR A 124 0.73 -3.35 -9.69
CA TYR A 124 -0.24 -4.39 -9.99
C TYR A 124 -1.56 -3.83 -10.51
N LEU A 125 -2.12 -2.78 -9.87
CA LEU A 125 -3.36 -2.17 -10.30
C LEU A 125 -3.25 -1.58 -11.72
N VAL A 126 -2.13 -0.93 -12.03
CA VAL A 126 -1.86 -0.37 -13.37
C VAL A 126 -1.77 -1.48 -14.39
N THR A 127 -0.98 -2.53 -14.11
CA THR A 127 -0.79 -3.68 -15.00
C THR A 127 -2.10 -4.42 -15.25
N ALA A 128 -2.90 -4.65 -14.21
CA ALA A 128 -4.21 -5.31 -14.33
C ALA A 128 -5.20 -4.47 -15.16
N ALA A 129 -5.22 -3.15 -14.99
CA ALA A 129 -6.07 -2.26 -15.77
C ALA A 129 -5.66 -2.23 -17.26
N GLN A 130 -4.36 -2.29 -17.55
CA GLN A 130 -3.87 -2.39 -18.93
C GLN A 130 -4.22 -3.73 -19.59
N ALA A 131 -4.18 -4.83 -18.82
CA ALA A 131 -4.55 -6.16 -19.32
C ALA A 131 -6.05 -6.33 -19.56
N SER A 132 -6.90 -5.53 -18.92
CA SER A 132 -8.37 -5.63 -18.99
C SER A 132 -9.04 -4.25 -19.03
N PRO A 133 -8.84 -3.46 -20.09
CA PRO A 133 -9.28 -2.06 -20.16
C PRO A 133 -10.81 -1.88 -20.12
N GLU A 134 -11.61 -2.92 -20.40
CA GLU A 134 -13.07 -2.90 -20.29
C GLU A 134 -13.59 -3.07 -18.85
N GLN A 135 -12.75 -3.45 -17.91
CA GLN A 135 -13.15 -3.56 -16.50
C GLN A 135 -13.14 -2.20 -15.82
N VAL A 136 -14.09 -2.01 -14.89
CA VAL A 136 -14.06 -0.82 -14.05
C VAL A 136 -12.77 -0.82 -13.22
N PRO A 137 -11.94 0.22 -13.31
CA PRO A 137 -10.70 0.29 -12.55
C PRO A 137 -10.95 0.18 -11.04
N ASP A 138 -9.96 -0.34 -10.32
CA ASP A 138 -9.95 -0.28 -8.85
C ASP A 138 -10.16 1.17 -8.38
N PRO A 139 -11.00 1.43 -7.35
CA PRO A 139 -11.27 2.78 -6.87
C PRO A 139 -10.03 3.58 -6.49
N VAL A 140 -9.00 2.92 -5.95
CA VAL A 140 -7.72 3.57 -5.60
C VAL A 140 -7.01 4.04 -6.86
N LEU A 141 -6.92 3.18 -7.90
CA LEU A 141 -6.31 3.56 -9.18
C LEU A 141 -7.09 4.64 -9.91
N ALA A 142 -8.42 4.55 -9.94
CA ALA A 142 -9.27 5.55 -10.57
C ALA A 142 -9.06 6.93 -9.93
N PHE A 143 -9.03 6.98 -8.60
CA PHE A 143 -8.78 8.20 -7.86
C PHE A 143 -7.34 8.71 -8.08
N ALA A 144 -6.34 7.82 -8.10
CA ALA A 144 -4.94 8.18 -8.38
C ALA A 144 -4.79 8.89 -9.72
N ARG A 145 -5.46 8.40 -10.79
CA ARG A 145 -5.43 9.02 -12.12
C ARG A 145 -6.01 10.44 -12.13
N VAL A 146 -7.07 10.68 -11.36
CA VAL A 146 -7.63 12.03 -11.19
C VAL A 146 -6.63 12.94 -10.45
N GLN A 147 -6.06 12.47 -9.34
CA GLN A 147 -5.11 13.27 -8.55
C GLN A 147 -3.81 13.54 -9.32
N GLN A 148 -3.32 12.59 -10.11
CA GLN A 148 -2.14 12.76 -10.95
C GLN A 148 -2.23 14.04 -11.81
N GLY A 149 -3.34 14.22 -12.54
CA GLY A 149 -3.51 15.40 -13.40
C GLY A 149 -3.87 16.68 -12.63
N CYS A 150 -4.62 16.53 -11.54
CA CYS A 150 -5.22 17.64 -10.82
C CYS A 150 -4.31 18.18 -9.71
N HIS A 151 -3.78 17.33 -8.84
CA HIS A 151 -2.98 17.74 -7.69
C HIS A 151 -1.48 17.76 -8.03
N TYR A 152 -1.01 16.79 -8.83
CA TYR A 152 0.42 16.62 -9.13
C TYR A 152 0.82 17.14 -10.51
N GLY A 153 -0.10 17.68 -11.32
CA GLY A 153 0.24 18.33 -12.60
C GLY A 153 1.03 19.62 -12.42
N ALA A 154 0.80 20.35 -11.33
CA ALA A 154 1.56 21.53 -10.93
C ALA A 154 1.83 21.47 -9.42
N VAL A 155 3.10 21.45 -9.03
CA VAL A 155 3.53 21.29 -7.64
C VAL A 155 4.51 22.36 -7.20
N LEU A 156 4.60 22.60 -5.91
CA LEU A 156 5.70 23.33 -5.32
C LEU A 156 6.80 22.35 -4.90
N ILE A 157 8.02 22.64 -5.27
CA ILE A 157 9.19 21.86 -4.88
C ILE A 157 10.12 22.65 -3.97
N THR A 158 10.98 21.95 -3.25
CA THR A 158 12.10 22.51 -2.53
C THR A 158 13.29 22.63 -3.49
N PRO A 159 13.79 23.84 -3.81
CA PRO A 159 14.90 24.03 -4.74
C PRO A 159 16.19 23.35 -4.24
N VAL A 160 17.04 22.90 -5.18
CA VAL A 160 18.33 22.23 -4.83
C VAL A 160 19.28 23.19 -4.10
N ALA A 161 19.36 24.44 -4.57
CA ALA A 161 20.15 25.51 -3.97
C ALA A 161 19.23 26.42 -3.15
N GLN A 162 18.65 25.88 -2.09
CA GLN A 162 17.63 26.59 -1.33
C GLN A 162 18.18 27.55 -0.29
N ARG A 163 17.43 28.64 -0.10
CA ARG A 163 17.36 29.34 1.17
C ARG A 163 16.22 28.73 1.99
N LYS A 164 16.28 28.86 3.31
CA LYS A 164 15.24 28.30 4.19
C LYS A 164 13.86 28.87 3.81
N GLY A 165 12.94 28.00 3.44
CA GLY A 165 11.57 28.34 3.08
C GLY A 165 11.33 28.72 1.63
N ASP A 166 12.36 28.73 0.77
CA ASP A 166 12.17 28.95 -0.66
C ASP A 166 11.43 27.75 -1.27
N THR A 167 10.50 28.05 -2.18
CA THR A 167 9.79 27.06 -2.99
C THR A 167 9.82 27.51 -4.45
N GLU A 168 9.68 26.52 -5.35
CA GLU A 168 9.63 26.75 -6.79
C GLU A 168 8.42 25.99 -7.35
N GLU A 169 7.59 26.65 -8.16
CA GLU A 169 6.48 26.00 -8.86
C GLU A 169 7.01 25.23 -10.07
N ARG A 170 6.54 23.99 -10.23
CA ARG A 170 6.88 23.11 -11.35
C ARG A 170 5.64 22.48 -11.95
N PHE A 171 5.58 22.50 -13.29
CA PHE A 171 4.64 21.74 -14.08
C PHE A 171 5.29 20.42 -14.45
N LEU A 172 4.72 19.32 -13.95
CA LEU A 172 5.28 17.99 -14.11
C LEU A 172 4.77 17.33 -15.39
N THR A 173 5.60 16.51 -16.00
CA THR A 173 5.19 15.61 -17.07
C THR A 173 4.23 14.55 -16.52
N GLU A 174 3.63 13.73 -17.40
CA GLU A 174 2.77 12.63 -16.99
C GLU A 174 3.52 11.62 -16.11
N GLN A 175 4.76 11.31 -16.45
CA GLN A 175 5.60 10.38 -15.69
C GLN A 175 6.01 10.97 -14.35
N GLU A 176 6.53 12.21 -14.34
CA GLU A 176 6.94 12.89 -13.11
C GLU A 176 5.77 13.10 -12.13
N SER A 177 4.59 13.44 -12.63
CA SER A 177 3.39 13.62 -11.80
C SER A 177 2.90 12.30 -11.22
N TRP A 178 3.01 11.21 -11.99
CA TRP A 178 2.70 9.87 -11.50
C TRP A 178 3.66 9.42 -10.39
N GLU A 179 4.96 9.65 -10.58
CA GLU A 179 5.97 9.34 -9.57
C GLU A 179 5.78 10.18 -8.31
N ALA A 180 5.57 11.50 -8.43
CA ALA A 180 5.32 12.39 -7.31
C ALA A 180 4.11 11.96 -6.47
N LEU A 181 3.01 11.54 -7.12
CA LEU A 181 1.84 10.98 -6.47
C LEU A 181 2.18 9.67 -5.75
N ASN A 182 2.77 8.73 -6.47
CA ASN A 182 3.04 7.39 -5.96
C ASN A 182 3.98 7.42 -4.75
N GLU A 183 5.04 8.22 -4.82
CA GLU A 183 5.96 8.44 -3.70
C GLU A 183 5.27 9.12 -2.50
N THR A 184 4.43 10.13 -2.74
CA THR A 184 3.70 10.79 -1.65
C THR A 184 2.77 9.83 -0.93
N TRP A 185 2.07 8.99 -1.67
CA TRP A 185 1.16 7.99 -1.11
C TRP A 185 1.91 6.88 -0.37
N ALA A 186 3.03 6.41 -0.90
CA ALA A 186 3.88 5.41 -0.26
C ALA A 186 4.48 5.94 1.06
N VAL A 187 4.94 7.20 1.09
CA VAL A 187 5.38 7.89 2.31
C VAL A 187 4.29 7.88 3.37
N PHE A 188 3.04 8.20 3.01
CA PHE A 188 1.92 8.17 3.95
C PHE A 188 1.62 6.76 4.47
N VAL A 189 1.63 5.77 3.60
CA VAL A 189 1.37 4.36 3.99
C VAL A 189 2.45 3.88 4.96
N GLY A 190 3.72 4.10 4.65
CA GLY A 190 4.84 3.78 5.55
C GLY A 190 4.72 4.49 6.90
N TRP A 191 4.52 5.82 6.88
CA TRP A 191 4.32 6.64 8.07
C TRP A 191 3.17 6.14 8.96
N ALA A 192 2.04 5.79 8.34
CA ALA A 192 0.86 5.32 9.06
C ALA A 192 1.12 3.98 9.77
N VAL A 193 1.79 3.05 9.09
CA VAL A 193 2.19 1.74 9.63
C VAL A 193 3.20 1.90 10.76
N TRP A 194 4.22 2.74 10.58
CA TRP A 194 5.20 3.01 11.64
C TRP A 194 4.52 3.56 12.92
N ASN A 195 3.64 4.55 12.78
CA ASN A 195 2.91 5.12 13.91
C ASN A 195 1.99 4.10 14.59
N GLN A 196 1.34 3.22 13.81
CA GLN A 196 0.54 2.13 14.36
C GLN A 196 1.40 1.18 15.21
N LEU A 197 2.56 0.78 14.72
CA LEU A 197 3.50 -0.09 15.43
C LEU A 197 4.02 0.54 16.71
N GLU A 198 4.48 1.79 16.65
CA GLU A 198 4.99 2.54 17.81
C GLU A 198 3.94 2.61 18.94
N LEU A 199 2.70 2.92 18.60
CA LEU A 199 1.63 3.03 19.58
C LEU A 199 1.15 1.68 20.11
N THR A 200 1.12 0.66 19.25
CA THR A 200 0.69 -0.68 19.65
C THR A 200 1.74 -1.35 20.53
N SER A 201 3.02 -1.24 20.19
CA SER A 201 4.12 -1.86 20.98
C SER A 201 4.25 -1.24 22.37
N SER A 202 4.02 0.07 22.51
CA SER A 202 4.13 0.77 23.79
C SER A 202 3.00 0.45 24.77
N THR A 203 1.81 0.05 24.29
CA THR A 203 0.60 -0.08 25.13
C THR A 203 -0.10 -1.45 25.01
N GLY A 204 0.25 -2.27 24.02
CA GLY A 204 -0.46 -3.50 23.67
C GLY A 204 -1.87 -3.28 23.11
N ARG A 205 -2.25 -2.04 22.74
CA ARG A 205 -3.60 -1.70 22.26
C ARG A 205 -3.58 -1.23 20.82
N SER A 206 -4.53 -1.71 20.03
CA SER A 206 -4.71 -1.28 18.63
C SER A 206 -5.22 0.16 18.54
N ILE A 207 -4.78 0.89 17.52
CA ILE A 207 -5.31 2.21 17.13
C ILE A 207 -6.73 2.13 16.54
N GLN A 208 -7.15 0.95 16.09
CA GLN A 208 -8.45 0.72 15.44
C GLN A 208 -9.63 0.86 16.41
N LYS A 209 -9.38 0.80 17.71
CA LYS A 209 -10.42 0.95 18.74
C LYS A 209 -10.33 2.33 19.40
N PRO A 210 -11.47 2.97 19.70
CA PRO A 210 -11.48 4.23 20.42
C PRO A 210 -10.67 4.14 21.74
N GLY A 211 -9.86 5.16 22.01
CA GLY A 211 -9.03 5.24 23.20
C GLY A 211 -7.73 6.01 22.99
N LYS A 212 -6.85 6.01 24.00
CA LYS A 212 -5.63 6.82 24.02
C LYS A 212 -4.71 6.63 22.82
N ASN A 213 -4.60 5.42 22.28
CA ASN A 213 -3.76 5.17 21.10
C ASN A 213 -4.35 5.81 19.84
N GLN A 214 -5.68 5.74 19.68
CA GLN A 214 -6.36 6.43 18.59
C GLN A 214 -6.20 7.94 18.71
N ASP A 215 -6.36 8.49 19.93
CA ASP A 215 -6.19 9.93 20.21
C ASP A 215 -4.76 10.38 19.86
N GLU A 216 -3.77 9.61 20.28
CA GLU A 216 -2.37 9.92 20.02
C GLU A 216 -2.02 9.79 18.52
N TRP A 217 -2.56 8.77 17.81
CA TRP A 217 -2.38 8.64 16.37
C TRP A 217 -2.93 9.86 15.62
N ILE A 218 -4.14 10.32 15.97
CA ILE A 218 -4.75 11.52 15.40
C ILE A 218 -3.92 12.78 15.73
N ARG A 219 -3.37 12.88 16.93
CA ARG A 219 -2.48 14.00 17.30
C ARG A 219 -1.23 14.02 16.44
N ARG A 220 -0.61 12.85 16.19
CA ARG A 220 0.56 12.72 15.32
C ARG A 220 0.22 13.04 13.86
N LEU A 221 -0.95 12.61 13.37
CA LEU A 221 -1.40 12.96 12.03
C LEU A 221 -1.54 14.48 11.85
N LYS A 222 -2.19 15.15 12.79
CA LYS A 222 -2.29 16.62 12.78
C LYS A 222 -0.92 17.31 12.81
N GLN A 223 0.02 16.76 13.55
CA GLN A 223 1.36 17.30 13.62
C GLN A 223 2.09 17.09 12.29
N ALA A 224 2.05 15.90 11.72
CA ALA A 224 2.66 15.57 10.42
C ALA A 224 2.11 16.46 9.29
N ASP A 225 0.79 16.67 9.28
CA ASP A 225 0.14 17.57 8.32
C ASP A 225 0.61 19.02 8.49
N ARG A 226 0.61 19.57 9.71
CA ARG A 226 1.09 20.94 9.96
C ARG A 226 2.57 21.14 9.65
N GLU A 227 3.39 20.13 9.89
CA GLU A 227 4.83 20.14 9.58
C GLU A 227 5.10 19.90 8.10
N GLY A 228 4.06 19.50 7.35
CA GLY A 228 4.16 19.22 5.92
C GLY A 228 5.11 18.10 5.58
N ILE A 229 5.26 17.08 6.45
CA ILE A 229 6.20 15.99 6.24
C ILE A 229 5.64 14.83 5.38
N LEU A 230 4.35 14.88 5.06
CA LEU A 230 3.66 13.86 4.26
C LEU A 230 3.71 14.24 2.77
N HIS A 231 4.90 14.29 2.23
CA HIS A 231 5.16 14.56 0.81
C HIS A 231 6.27 13.66 0.28
N GLY A 232 6.24 13.38 -1.01
CA GLY A 232 7.22 12.57 -1.71
C GLY A 232 8.22 13.40 -2.53
N TYR A 233 8.67 12.80 -3.60
CA TYR A 233 9.60 13.37 -4.57
C TYR A 233 9.27 12.84 -5.97
N TYR A 234 9.96 13.35 -6.98
CA TYR A 234 10.02 12.77 -8.32
C TYR A 234 11.46 12.82 -8.86
N GLU A 235 11.77 11.98 -9.84
CA GLU A 235 13.01 12.05 -10.61
C GLU A 235 12.74 12.80 -11.91
N PRO A 236 13.44 13.93 -12.19
CA PRO A 236 13.23 14.68 -13.42
C PRO A 236 13.47 13.82 -14.66
N GLU A 237 12.59 13.90 -15.65
CA GLU A 237 12.82 13.26 -16.96
C GLU A 237 13.95 13.93 -17.73
N ASP A 238 14.17 15.23 -17.53
CA ASP A 238 15.28 15.95 -18.13
C ASP A 238 16.62 15.50 -17.54
N SER A 239 17.52 15.05 -18.38
CA SER A 239 18.83 14.53 -17.97
C SER A 239 19.73 15.61 -17.35
N GLY A 240 19.61 16.87 -17.77
CA GLY A 240 20.35 17.98 -17.20
C GLY A 240 19.89 18.30 -15.78
N GLU A 241 18.57 18.30 -15.54
CA GLU A 241 18.03 18.47 -14.19
C GLU A 241 18.39 17.29 -13.28
N ARG A 242 18.30 16.06 -13.79
CA ARG A 242 18.74 14.85 -13.06
C ARG A 242 20.22 14.88 -12.67
N ALA A 243 21.08 15.42 -13.53
CA ALA A 243 22.51 15.58 -13.24
C ALA A 243 22.76 16.57 -12.09
N ILE A 244 21.90 17.58 -11.91
CA ILE A 244 21.98 18.54 -10.81
C ILE A 244 21.49 17.89 -9.50
N ALA A 245 20.31 17.24 -9.54
CA ALA A 245 19.78 16.47 -8.44
C ALA A 245 18.88 15.36 -8.97
N ARG A 246 19.20 14.10 -8.63
CA ARG A 246 18.46 12.93 -9.04
C ARG A 246 17.00 12.98 -8.56
N LYS A 247 16.76 13.45 -7.34
CA LYS A 247 15.43 13.56 -6.74
C LYS A 247 15.05 15.00 -6.48
N ARG A 248 13.81 15.36 -6.80
CA ARG A 248 13.20 16.65 -6.50
C ARG A 248 12.12 16.46 -5.46
N TYR A 249 12.35 16.92 -4.25
CA TYR A 249 11.40 16.79 -3.16
C TYR A 249 10.28 17.82 -3.27
N LEU A 250 9.06 17.39 -3.13
CA LEU A 250 7.91 18.27 -3.02
C LEU A 250 8.07 19.18 -1.78
N ALA A 251 7.58 20.41 -1.89
CA ALA A 251 7.52 21.29 -0.73
C ALA A 251 6.36 20.90 0.19
N PRO A 252 6.39 21.26 1.49
CA PRO A 252 5.31 21.00 2.43
C PRO A 252 3.92 21.43 1.96
N ALA A 253 3.82 22.44 1.12
CA ALA A 253 2.56 22.90 0.55
C ALA A 253 1.95 21.94 -0.50
N SER A 254 2.79 21.08 -1.12
CA SER A 254 2.36 20.04 -2.07
C SER A 254 2.30 18.65 -1.39
N ARG A 255 2.00 18.62 -0.10
CA ARG A 255 1.82 17.38 0.67
C ARG A 255 0.50 16.68 0.33
N LEU A 256 0.35 15.48 0.84
CA LEU A 256 -0.87 14.67 0.74
C LEU A 256 -2.12 15.48 1.14
N SER A 257 -3.13 15.47 0.28
CA SER A 257 -4.42 16.13 0.55
C SER A 257 -5.34 15.27 1.44
N GLU A 258 -6.39 15.90 2.02
CA GLU A 258 -7.38 15.18 2.85
C GLU A 258 -8.12 14.09 2.06
N PRO A 259 -8.59 14.30 0.81
CA PRO A 259 -9.20 13.25 0.01
C PRO A 259 -8.27 12.07 -0.26
N GLU A 260 -6.99 12.31 -0.56
CA GLU A 260 -5.97 11.27 -0.77
C GLU A 260 -5.72 10.47 0.51
N ALA A 261 -5.51 11.16 1.63
CA ALA A 261 -5.39 10.50 2.94
C ALA A 261 -6.62 9.64 3.26
N THR A 262 -7.81 10.12 2.92
CA THR A 262 -9.08 9.42 3.17
C THR A 262 -9.15 8.09 2.41
N ILE A 263 -8.84 8.09 1.11
CA ILE A 263 -8.91 6.85 0.31
C ILE A 263 -7.84 5.86 0.75
N LEU A 264 -6.62 6.33 1.05
CA LEU A 264 -5.55 5.46 1.55
C LEU A 264 -5.89 4.85 2.91
N MET A 265 -6.42 5.64 3.85
CA MET A 265 -6.84 5.14 5.16
C MET A 265 -7.97 4.13 5.07
N LYS A 266 -8.92 4.31 4.13
CA LYS A 266 -10.09 3.44 3.97
C LYS A 266 -9.76 2.17 3.20
N ASP A 267 -9.16 2.31 2.01
CA ASP A 267 -9.09 1.22 1.04
C ASP A 267 -7.74 0.49 1.05
N VAL A 268 -6.69 1.11 1.58
CA VAL A 268 -5.34 0.52 1.73
C VAL A 268 -5.05 0.12 3.16
N LEU A 269 -5.22 1.05 4.12
CA LEU A 269 -4.85 0.86 5.53
C LEU A 269 -5.94 0.20 6.38
N GLU A 270 -7.14 -0.01 5.85
CA GLU A 270 -8.26 -0.70 6.50
C GLU A 270 -8.66 -0.07 7.84
N PHE A 271 -8.59 1.26 7.95
CA PHE A 271 -8.91 1.94 9.20
C PHE A 271 -10.40 1.82 9.53
N SER A 272 -10.68 1.67 10.84
CA SER A 272 -12.04 1.61 11.32
C SER A 272 -12.81 2.90 10.99
N PRO A 273 -14.14 2.84 10.77
CA PRO A 273 -14.94 4.03 10.48
C PRO A 273 -14.78 5.15 11.51
N SER A 274 -14.60 4.80 12.79
CA SER A 274 -14.37 5.77 13.86
C SER A 274 -13.02 6.49 13.74
N LEU A 275 -11.94 5.76 13.42
CA LEU A 275 -10.61 6.34 13.20
C LEU A 275 -10.61 7.20 11.94
N LEU A 276 -11.23 6.72 10.86
CA LEU A 276 -11.34 7.45 9.59
C LEU A 276 -12.08 8.79 9.75
N ALA A 277 -13.25 8.80 10.42
CA ALA A 277 -14.01 10.02 10.64
C ALA A 277 -13.22 11.06 11.44
N ARG A 278 -12.47 10.62 12.46
CA ARG A 278 -11.63 11.50 13.28
C ARG A 278 -10.41 12.03 12.51
N ALA A 279 -9.79 11.19 11.69
CA ALA A 279 -8.66 11.58 10.86
C ALA A 279 -9.05 12.64 9.82
N ARG A 280 -10.20 12.47 9.16
CA ARG A 280 -10.76 13.47 8.25
C ARG A 280 -10.98 14.81 8.94
N GLY A 281 -11.65 14.82 10.10
CA GLY A 281 -11.83 16.05 10.89
C GLY A 281 -10.51 16.67 11.37
N ALA A 282 -9.45 15.87 11.49
CA ALA A 282 -8.12 16.35 11.85
C ALA A 282 -7.43 17.09 10.70
N LEU A 283 -7.53 16.58 9.47
CA LEU A 283 -6.95 17.14 8.26
C LEU A 283 -7.75 18.36 7.75
N SER A 284 -9.09 18.28 7.74
CA SER A 284 -9.96 19.38 7.29
C SER A 284 -9.79 20.66 8.12
N SER A 285 -9.37 20.54 9.39
CA SER A 285 -9.15 21.71 10.26
C SER A 285 -7.85 22.48 9.95
N SER A 286 -6.98 21.95 9.08
CA SER A 286 -5.72 22.58 8.65
C SER A 286 -5.88 23.41 7.36
N GLY A 287 -7.09 23.52 6.82
CA GLY A 287 -7.40 23.85 5.43
C GLY A 287 -7.50 25.31 5.04
N ASP A 288 -6.88 26.28 5.71
CA ASP A 288 -6.91 27.69 5.27
C ASP A 288 -6.00 28.01 4.05
N GLU A 289 -5.21 27.05 3.55
CA GLU A 289 -4.35 27.23 2.39
C GLU A 289 -4.75 26.39 1.14
N ALA A 290 -5.73 25.52 1.25
CA ALA A 290 -6.14 24.61 0.17
C ALA A 290 -6.94 25.25 -0.98
N GLU A 291 -7.25 26.55 -0.91
CA GLU A 291 -8.00 27.26 -1.96
C GLU A 291 -7.19 27.54 -3.25
N ARG A 292 -5.89 27.26 -3.27
CA ARG A 292 -5.04 27.61 -4.42
C ARG A 292 -4.84 26.52 -5.46
N HIS A 293 -5.12 25.26 -5.13
CA HIS A 293 -5.10 24.18 -6.12
C HIS A 293 -6.53 23.81 -6.46
N GLY A 294 -6.93 24.18 -7.68
CA GLY A 294 -8.30 24.03 -8.19
C GLY A 294 -8.93 22.70 -7.82
N GLN A 295 -10.20 22.75 -7.48
CA GLN A 295 -11.02 21.65 -6.99
C GLN A 295 -10.81 20.35 -7.76
N CYS A 296 -9.93 19.47 -7.22
CA CYS A 296 -9.90 18.07 -7.57
C CYS A 296 -11.10 17.40 -6.88
N VAL A 297 -12.26 17.40 -7.51
CA VAL A 297 -13.49 16.76 -7.00
C VAL A 297 -13.69 15.42 -7.69
#